data_af33878a3549528f52cfd32343eba88b
#
_entry.id   af33878a3549528f52cfd32343eba88b
#
_cell.length_a   1.000
_cell.length_b   1.000
_cell.length_c   1.000
_cell.angle_alpha   90.00
_cell.angle_beta   90.00
_cell.angle_gamma   90.00
#
_symmetry.space_group_name_H-M   'P 1'
#
loop_
_entity.id
_entity.type
_entity.pdbx_description
1 polymer ?
#
loop_
_entity_poly.entity_id
_entity_poly.type
_entity_poly.pdbx_seq_one_letter_code
_entity_poly.pdbx_strand_id
1 'polypeptide(L)'
;MKDGNSKKTSVSGGIGSIFSRLTLESPIVKDKSSFILALRRSYADILFRPFLKNSSFLDDGAALNFYDVTAKANFEINDKNTIYLSSYLGRDIFMFDERQGFNWGNRTGTLRWNHLFNDRLFSNFTLIYSNYDYQLAFGSDDMNKFEWDSRIETVNFKPEFSYFINTDNELSVGAELIRYSFEPANAIGVSEGEITDITLPYKYAFEGSVYI
;
A
#
# COMPACT_ATOMS: atom_id res chain seq x y z
N MET A 1 -4.74 -11.27 -5.21
CA MET A 1 -5.58 -10.94 -4.02
C MET A 1 -6.91 -11.66 -4.18
N LYS A 2 -7.39 -12.35 -3.14
CA LYS A 2 -8.66 -13.09 -3.13
C LYS A 2 -9.84 -12.14 -3.36
N ASP A 3 -10.90 -12.59 -4.04
CA ASP A 3 -12.18 -11.91 -4.09
C ASP A 3 -13.01 -12.17 -2.84
N GLY A 4 -13.93 -11.27 -2.52
CA GLY A 4 -14.87 -11.44 -1.42
C GLY A 4 -15.88 -12.55 -1.70
N ASN A 5 -16.60 -12.95 -0.67
CA ASN A 5 -17.64 -13.96 -0.80
C ASN A 5 -18.90 -13.32 -1.43
N SER A 6 -19.25 -13.74 -2.65
CA SER A 6 -20.44 -13.28 -3.36
C SER A 6 -21.75 -13.92 -2.91
N LYS A 7 -21.71 -14.96 -2.06
CA LYS A 7 -22.91 -15.73 -1.66
C LYS A 7 -23.45 -15.32 -0.29
N LYS A 8 -22.55 -15.06 0.67
CA LYS A 8 -22.94 -14.75 2.06
C LYS A 8 -21.90 -13.86 2.73
N THR A 9 -22.35 -13.08 3.70
CA THR A 9 -21.46 -12.35 4.60
C THR A 9 -20.68 -13.32 5.47
N SER A 10 -19.38 -13.10 5.57
CA SER A 10 -18.45 -13.89 6.36
C SER A 10 -17.51 -12.97 7.11
N VAL A 11 -17.31 -13.25 8.38
CA VAL A 11 -16.35 -12.55 9.24
C VAL A 11 -15.37 -13.57 9.77
N SER A 12 -14.11 -13.29 9.66
CA SER A 12 -13.05 -14.10 10.25
C SER A 12 -12.04 -13.20 10.95
N GLY A 13 -11.50 -13.65 12.04
CA GLY A 13 -10.53 -12.89 12.80
C GLY A 13 -9.66 -13.76 13.66
N GLY A 14 -8.62 -13.19 14.21
CA GLY A 14 -7.73 -13.86 15.13
C GLY A 14 -6.94 -12.84 15.94
N ILE A 15 -6.70 -13.19 17.18
CA ILE A 15 -5.85 -12.45 18.11
C ILE A 15 -4.62 -13.33 18.37
N GLY A 16 -3.46 -12.84 17.99
CA GLY A 16 -2.17 -13.49 18.25
C GLY A 16 -1.41 -12.78 19.35
N SER A 17 -0.24 -13.28 19.69
CA SER A 17 0.64 -12.66 20.69
C SER A 17 1.25 -11.33 20.22
N ILE A 18 1.40 -11.11 18.92
CA ILE A 18 2.06 -9.93 18.35
C ILE A 18 1.08 -9.04 17.60
N PHE A 19 0.11 -9.62 16.89
CA PHE A 19 -0.85 -8.88 16.09
C PHE A 19 -2.24 -9.52 16.10
N SER A 20 -3.24 -8.69 15.82
CA SER A 20 -4.62 -9.09 15.53
C SER A 20 -4.97 -8.84 14.07
N ARG A 21 -5.89 -9.64 13.57
CA ARG A 21 -6.46 -9.50 12.22
C ARG A 21 -7.97 -9.66 12.24
N LEU A 22 -8.62 -8.94 11.33
CA LEU A 22 -10.05 -9.05 11.09
C LEU A 22 -10.30 -9.02 9.58
N THR A 23 -11.12 -9.91 9.08
CA THR A 23 -11.53 -9.93 7.68
C THR A 23 -13.04 -10.01 7.58
N LEU A 24 -13.61 -9.11 6.81
CA LEU A 24 -15.04 -9.05 6.48
C LEU A 24 -15.19 -9.27 4.98
N GLU A 25 -16.02 -10.21 4.60
CA GLU A 25 -16.39 -10.47 3.20
C GLU A 25 -17.92 -10.42 3.10
N SER A 26 -18.44 -9.80 2.03
CA SER A 26 -19.89 -9.76 1.83
C SER A 26 -20.23 -9.56 0.34
N PRO A 27 -21.37 -10.11 -0.12
CA PRO A 27 -21.91 -9.74 -1.40
C PRO A 27 -22.35 -8.25 -1.41
N ILE A 28 -22.06 -7.57 -2.52
CA ILE A 28 -22.69 -6.29 -2.88
C ILE A 28 -23.97 -6.59 -3.65
N VAL A 29 -23.85 -7.49 -4.64
CA VAL A 29 -24.95 -8.09 -5.35
C VAL A 29 -24.76 -9.59 -5.28
N LYS A 30 -25.74 -10.32 -4.76
CA LYS A 30 -25.64 -11.77 -4.57
C LYS A 30 -25.27 -12.47 -5.89
N ASP A 31 -24.29 -13.39 -5.78
CA ASP A 31 -23.72 -14.21 -6.83
C ASP A 31 -22.98 -13.43 -7.95
N LYS A 32 -22.96 -12.08 -7.93
CA LYS A 32 -22.36 -11.23 -8.98
C LYS A 32 -21.20 -10.38 -8.47
N SER A 33 -21.42 -9.65 -7.40
CA SER A 33 -20.48 -8.64 -6.93
C SER A 33 -20.23 -8.80 -5.44
N SER A 34 -18.99 -8.61 -5.02
CA SER A 34 -18.60 -8.79 -3.63
C SER A 34 -17.51 -7.81 -3.21
N PHE A 35 -17.34 -7.66 -1.90
CA PHE A 35 -16.20 -6.99 -1.35
C PHE A 35 -15.54 -7.81 -0.24
N ILE A 36 -14.28 -7.52 -0.02
CA ILE A 36 -13.47 -7.98 1.11
C ILE A 36 -12.75 -6.79 1.73
N LEU A 37 -12.80 -6.70 3.05
CA LEU A 37 -12.03 -5.77 3.86
C LEU A 37 -11.22 -6.56 4.86
N ALA A 38 -9.91 -6.41 4.84
CA ALA A 38 -9.02 -7.03 5.80
C ALA A 38 -8.23 -5.96 6.56
N LEU A 39 -8.21 -6.10 7.87
CA LEU A 39 -7.54 -5.21 8.80
C LEU A 39 -6.52 -6.02 9.59
N ARG A 40 -5.34 -5.48 9.79
CA ARG A 40 -4.32 -6.05 10.66
C ARG A 40 -3.64 -4.94 11.44
N ARG A 41 -3.37 -5.18 12.72
CA ARG A 41 -2.60 -4.29 13.59
C ARG A 41 -1.73 -5.10 14.54
N SER A 42 -0.47 -4.71 14.67
CA SER A 42 0.40 -5.20 15.73
C SER A 42 0.29 -4.33 16.98
N TYR A 43 0.63 -4.91 18.10
CA TYR A 43 0.68 -4.27 19.42
C TYR A 43 1.90 -4.74 20.22
N ALA A 44 2.98 -5.01 19.52
CA ALA A 44 4.24 -5.45 20.11
C ALA A 44 4.75 -4.45 21.16
N ASP A 45 4.61 -3.16 20.89
CA ASP A 45 4.92 -2.07 21.81
C ASP A 45 4.18 -2.21 23.17
N ILE A 46 2.90 -2.52 23.15
CA ILE A 46 2.08 -2.69 24.37
C ILE A 46 2.54 -3.92 25.16
N LEU A 47 2.81 -5.03 24.48
CA LEU A 47 3.21 -6.29 25.11
C LEU A 47 4.63 -6.24 25.70
N PHE A 48 5.54 -5.57 25.05
CA PHE A 48 6.92 -5.47 25.47
C PHE A 48 7.18 -4.32 26.46
N ARG A 49 6.25 -3.37 26.60
CA ARG A 49 6.37 -2.24 27.52
C ARG A 49 6.79 -2.61 28.95
N PRO A 50 6.24 -3.67 29.60
CA PRO A 50 6.67 -4.05 30.95
C PRO A 50 8.12 -4.52 31.03
N PHE A 51 8.63 -5.10 29.94
CA PHE A 51 10.00 -5.63 29.86
C PHE A 51 11.01 -4.56 29.47
N LEU A 52 10.57 -3.50 28.81
CA LEU A 52 11.39 -2.43 28.26
C LEU A 52 11.59 -1.27 29.24
N LYS A 53 10.70 -1.12 30.24
CA LYS A 53 10.80 -0.07 31.28
C LYS A 53 12.11 -0.03 32.07
N ASN A 54 12.92 -1.10 32.01
CA ASN A 54 14.22 -1.20 32.68
C ASN A 54 15.39 -1.29 31.69
N SER A 55 15.17 -1.08 30.40
CA SER A 55 16.22 -1.13 29.41
C SER A 55 16.72 0.29 29.12
N SER A 56 18.04 0.46 29.14
CA SER A 56 18.71 1.73 28.80
C SER A 56 18.57 2.09 27.30
N PHE A 57 17.87 1.29 26.51
CA PHE A 57 17.74 1.40 25.06
C PHE A 57 16.42 1.97 24.57
N LEU A 58 15.38 1.97 25.42
CA LEU A 58 14.04 2.40 25.03
C LEU A 58 13.47 3.25 26.16
N ASP A 59 13.31 4.53 25.88
CA ASP A 59 12.72 5.50 26.79
C ASP A 59 11.19 5.51 26.73
N ASP A 60 10.56 6.29 27.59
CA ASP A 60 9.13 6.59 27.50
C ASP A 60 8.85 7.21 26.11
N GLY A 61 7.90 6.61 25.35
CA GLY A 61 7.62 7.00 23.98
C GLY A 61 8.02 5.98 22.91
N ALA A 62 8.80 4.93 23.29
CA ALA A 62 9.14 3.86 22.35
C ALA A 62 7.88 3.18 21.77
N ALA A 63 7.81 3.08 20.46
CA ALA A 63 6.72 2.44 19.74
C ALA A 63 7.27 1.49 18.67
N LEU A 64 6.74 0.28 18.65
CA LEU A 64 7.02 -0.72 17.63
C LEU A 64 5.69 -1.33 17.18
N ASN A 65 5.11 -0.75 16.17
CA ASN A 65 3.84 -1.25 15.69
C ASN A 65 3.70 -1.08 14.17
N PHE A 66 2.82 -1.89 13.60
CA PHE A 66 2.36 -1.72 12.24
C PHE A 66 0.84 -1.88 12.18
N TYR A 67 0.25 -1.25 11.20
CA TYR A 67 -1.13 -1.51 10.81
C TYR A 67 -1.26 -1.54 9.31
N ASP A 68 -2.18 -2.36 8.83
CA ASP A 68 -2.55 -2.38 7.42
C ASP A 68 -4.06 -2.62 7.23
N VAL A 69 -4.54 -2.04 6.16
CA VAL A 69 -5.91 -2.16 5.67
C VAL A 69 -5.84 -2.55 4.21
N THR A 70 -6.52 -3.61 3.86
CA THR A 70 -6.66 -4.05 2.49
C THR A 70 -8.14 -4.13 2.15
N ALA A 71 -8.54 -3.50 1.07
CA ALA A 71 -9.91 -3.59 0.56
C ALA A 71 -9.90 -4.00 -0.90
N LYS A 72 -10.87 -4.82 -1.30
CA LYS A 72 -11.13 -5.15 -2.69
C LYS A 72 -12.62 -5.29 -2.91
N ALA A 73 -13.08 -4.78 -4.04
CA ALA A 73 -14.44 -5.00 -4.52
C ALA A 73 -14.39 -5.42 -5.99
N ASN A 74 -15.30 -6.28 -6.38
CA ASN A 74 -15.53 -6.63 -7.77
C ASN A 74 -16.99 -6.36 -8.15
N PHE A 75 -17.17 -5.84 -9.35
CA PHE A 75 -18.45 -5.46 -9.91
C PHE A 75 -18.61 -6.10 -11.28
N GLU A 76 -19.43 -7.11 -11.35
CA GLU A 76 -19.89 -7.67 -12.63
C GLU A 76 -21.00 -6.78 -13.17
N ILE A 77 -20.65 -5.93 -14.15
CA ILE A 77 -21.62 -5.00 -14.79
C ILE A 77 -22.54 -5.78 -15.72
N ASN A 78 -21.97 -6.68 -16.50
CA ASN A 78 -22.64 -7.63 -17.38
C ASN A 78 -21.66 -8.75 -17.75
N ASP A 79 -22.11 -9.72 -18.54
CA ASP A 79 -21.33 -10.92 -18.92
C ASP A 79 -20.00 -10.60 -19.64
N LYS A 80 -19.83 -9.37 -20.15
CA LYS A 80 -18.63 -8.94 -20.86
C LYS A 80 -17.78 -7.94 -20.08
N ASN A 81 -18.26 -7.40 -18.97
CA ASN A 81 -17.59 -6.31 -18.27
C ASN A 81 -17.55 -6.57 -16.78
N THR A 82 -16.33 -6.66 -16.24
CA THR A 82 -16.10 -6.74 -14.81
C THR A 82 -15.10 -5.65 -14.39
N ILE A 83 -15.43 -4.92 -13.36
CA ILE A 83 -14.55 -3.91 -12.73
C ILE A 83 -14.08 -4.45 -11.38
N TYR A 84 -12.79 -4.31 -11.14
CA TYR A 84 -12.17 -4.57 -9.84
C TYR A 84 -11.58 -3.27 -9.30
N LEU A 85 -11.91 -2.98 -8.06
CA LEU A 85 -11.30 -1.91 -7.29
C LEU A 85 -10.58 -2.52 -6.10
N SER A 86 -9.32 -2.19 -5.90
CA SER A 86 -8.58 -2.63 -4.72
C SER A 86 -7.74 -1.50 -4.15
N SER A 87 -7.54 -1.52 -2.84
CA SER A 87 -6.69 -0.58 -2.13
C SER A 87 -5.91 -1.28 -1.03
N TYR A 88 -4.75 -0.73 -0.75
CA TYR A 88 -3.91 -1.08 0.38
C TYR A 88 -3.45 0.18 1.08
N LEU A 89 -3.50 0.19 2.39
CA LEU A 89 -2.95 1.21 3.26
C LEU A 89 -2.17 0.51 4.36
N GLY A 90 -0.90 0.83 4.51
CA GLY A 90 -0.08 0.27 5.58
C GLY A 90 0.91 1.29 6.09
N ARG A 91 1.24 1.20 7.36
CA ARG A 91 2.30 1.98 8.00
C ARG A 91 3.01 1.15 9.05
N ASP A 92 4.32 1.21 9.02
CA ASP A 92 5.20 0.66 10.04
C ASP A 92 5.81 1.83 10.82
N ILE A 93 5.79 1.74 12.14
CA ILE A 93 6.26 2.76 13.07
C ILE A 93 7.28 2.14 14.00
N PHE A 94 8.46 2.71 14.01
CA PHE A 94 9.58 2.29 14.82
C PHE A 94 10.19 3.50 15.54
N MET A 95 9.76 3.75 16.77
CA MET A 95 10.26 4.84 17.60
C MET A 95 11.05 4.27 18.77
N PHE A 96 12.25 4.80 19.00
CA PHE A 96 13.10 4.46 20.15
C PHE A 96 12.70 5.26 21.37
N ASP A 97 12.28 6.52 21.16
CA ASP A 97 11.73 7.45 22.12
C ASP A 97 10.72 8.41 21.42
N GLU A 98 10.29 9.47 22.05
CA GLU A 98 9.34 10.44 21.47
C GLU A 98 9.90 11.22 20.28
N ARG A 99 11.23 11.27 20.10
CA ARG A 99 11.93 12.13 19.12
C ARG A 99 12.77 11.37 18.11
N GLN A 100 13.08 10.10 18.39
CA GLN A 100 13.99 9.31 17.59
C GLN A 100 13.31 8.08 17.03
N GLY A 101 13.40 7.92 15.75
CA GLY A 101 12.85 6.76 15.09
C GLY A 101 12.66 6.96 13.60
N PHE A 102 11.98 6.01 13.02
CA PHE A 102 11.62 6.03 11.62
C PHE A 102 10.26 5.38 11.41
N ASN A 103 9.56 5.87 10.44
CA ASN A 103 8.33 5.26 9.99
C ASN A 103 8.25 5.31 8.46
N TRP A 104 7.55 4.36 7.89
CA TRP A 104 7.25 4.36 6.47
C TRP A 104 5.82 3.88 6.24
N GLY A 105 5.25 4.35 5.16
CA GLY A 105 3.91 3.98 4.78
C GLY A 105 3.78 3.71 3.30
N ASN A 106 2.80 2.92 2.94
CA ASN A 106 2.43 2.69 1.56
C ASN A 106 0.91 2.77 1.40
N ARG A 107 0.47 3.49 0.35
CA ARG A 107 -0.93 3.63 -0.04
C ARG A 107 -1.03 3.29 -1.50
N THR A 108 -1.81 2.27 -1.83
CA THR A 108 -2.03 1.89 -3.23
C THR A 108 -3.52 1.82 -3.54
N GLY A 109 -3.86 2.23 -4.75
CA GLY A 109 -5.18 2.04 -5.33
C GLY A 109 -5.04 1.41 -6.71
N THR A 110 -5.86 0.42 -7.00
CA THR A 110 -5.87 -0.25 -8.31
C THR A 110 -7.28 -0.32 -8.83
N LEU A 111 -7.46 0.18 -10.03
CA LEU A 111 -8.68 -0.01 -10.83
C LEU A 111 -8.34 -0.93 -11.99
N ARG A 112 -9.06 -2.04 -12.13
CA ARG A 112 -8.95 -2.94 -13.27
C ARG A 112 -10.30 -3.10 -13.92
N TRP A 113 -10.34 -2.94 -15.22
CA TRP A 113 -11.49 -3.24 -16.06
C TRP A 113 -11.16 -4.39 -16.99
N ASN A 114 -11.89 -5.49 -16.85
CA ASN A 114 -11.84 -6.63 -17.74
C ASN A 114 -12.99 -6.50 -18.75
N HIS A 115 -12.65 -6.59 -20.04
CA HIS A 115 -13.65 -6.53 -21.11
C HIS A 115 -13.47 -7.69 -22.07
N LEU A 116 -14.57 -8.40 -22.31
CA LEU A 116 -14.68 -9.49 -23.27
C LEU A 116 -15.28 -8.95 -24.57
N PHE A 117 -14.46 -8.74 -25.60
CA PHE A 117 -14.91 -8.28 -26.91
C PHE A 117 -15.74 -9.37 -27.62
N ASN A 118 -15.24 -10.60 -27.61
CA ASN A 118 -15.86 -11.80 -28.14
C ASN A 118 -15.25 -13.04 -27.46
N ASP A 119 -15.66 -14.24 -27.87
CA ASP A 119 -15.26 -15.51 -27.26
C ASP A 119 -13.75 -15.81 -27.37
N ARG A 120 -12.99 -15.02 -28.13
CA ARG A 120 -11.55 -15.22 -28.35
C ARG A 120 -10.69 -14.04 -27.94
N LEU A 121 -11.26 -12.85 -27.78
CA LEU A 121 -10.51 -11.64 -27.47
C LEU A 121 -11.04 -11.01 -26.20
N PHE A 122 -10.17 -10.89 -25.21
CA PHE A 122 -10.44 -10.11 -24.02
C PHE A 122 -9.30 -9.12 -23.70
N SER A 123 -9.59 -8.16 -22.86
CA SER A 123 -8.62 -7.17 -22.40
C SER A 123 -8.69 -6.95 -20.90
N ASN A 124 -7.54 -6.57 -20.35
CA ASN A 124 -7.37 -6.06 -19.00
C ASN A 124 -6.79 -4.65 -19.07
N PHE A 125 -7.55 -3.65 -18.65
CA PHE A 125 -7.03 -2.30 -18.45
C PHE A 125 -6.81 -2.08 -16.97
N THR A 126 -5.55 -1.89 -16.55
CA THR A 126 -5.22 -1.70 -15.14
C THR A 126 -4.61 -0.33 -14.95
N LEU A 127 -5.16 0.45 -14.01
CA LEU A 127 -4.61 1.70 -13.53
C LEU A 127 -4.23 1.53 -12.07
N ILE A 128 -2.99 1.84 -11.74
CA ILE A 128 -2.45 1.74 -10.38
C ILE A 128 -1.93 3.10 -9.96
N TYR A 129 -2.32 3.53 -8.78
CA TYR A 129 -1.70 4.62 -8.05
C TYR A 129 -1.00 4.05 -6.82
N SER A 130 0.22 4.48 -6.55
CA SER A 130 0.95 4.16 -5.34
C SER A 130 1.64 5.39 -4.79
N ASN A 131 1.63 5.52 -3.47
CA ASN A 131 2.36 6.53 -2.72
C ASN A 131 3.09 5.83 -1.58
N TYR A 132 4.41 5.90 -1.59
CA TYR A 132 5.28 5.44 -0.53
C TYR A 132 5.94 6.63 0.13
N ASP A 133 5.81 6.77 1.44
CA ASP A 133 6.46 7.79 2.24
C ASP A 133 7.34 7.17 3.33
N TYR A 134 8.45 7.83 3.57
CA TYR A 134 9.42 7.46 4.59
C TYR A 134 9.81 8.69 5.38
N GLN A 135 9.87 8.54 6.70
CA GLN A 135 10.22 9.58 7.63
C GLN A 135 11.25 9.08 8.63
N LEU A 136 12.27 9.87 8.86
CA LEU A 136 13.35 9.61 9.79
C LEU A 136 13.49 10.81 10.72
N ALA A 137 13.58 10.57 12.02
CA ALA A 137 13.81 11.61 13.00
C ALA A 137 14.87 11.18 14.01
N PHE A 138 15.78 12.09 14.31
CA PHE A 138 16.77 11.96 15.38
C PHE A 138 16.89 13.29 16.12
N GLY A 139 17.09 13.24 17.42
CA GLY A 139 17.32 14.43 18.20
C GLY A 139 17.31 14.15 19.69
N SER A 140 18.00 15.01 20.45
CA SER A 140 17.97 15.01 21.91
C SER A 140 16.95 15.99 22.47
N ASP A 141 16.75 17.10 21.76
CA ASP A 141 15.90 18.22 22.16
C ASP A 141 15.49 19.07 20.94
N ASP A 142 14.73 20.13 21.13
CA ASP A 142 14.29 21.01 20.05
C ASP A 142 15.40 21.87 19.44
N MET A 143 16.56 21.98 20.11
CA MET A 143 17.72 22.72 19.64
C MET A 143 18.73 21.82 18.90
N ASN A 144 18.56 20.49 18.99
CA ASN A 144 19.44 19.50 18.37
C ASN A 144 18.58 18.37 17.81
N LYS A 145 18.06 18.53 16.60
CA LYS A 145 17.22 17.56 15.92
C LYS A 145 17.50 17.50 14.42
N PHE A 146 17.21 16.35 13.86
CA PHE A 146 17.25 16.08 12.43
C PHE A 146 15.99 15.34 12.03
N GLU A 147 15.30 15.87 11.04
CA GLU A 147 14.12 15.25 10.44
C GLU A 147 14.34 15.11 8.94
N TRP A 148 13.98 13.97 8.39
CA TRP A 148 14.07 13.68 6.96
C TRP A 148 12.77 13.04 6.49
N ASP A 149 12.14 13.66 5.53
CA ASP A 149 10.98 13.14 4.82
C ASP A 149 11.33 12.84 3.37
N SER A 150 10.86 11.72 2.86
CA SER A 150 11.02 11.31 1.46
C SER A 150 9.75 10.65 0.96
N ARG A 151 9.43 10.83 -0.33
CA ARG A 151 8.22 10.29 -0.92
C ARG A 151 8.44 9.86 -2.36
N ILE A 152 7.77 8.77 -2.72
CA ILE A 152 7.70 8.27 -4.09
C ILE A 152 6.23 8.07 -4.45
N GLU A 153 5.78 8.75 -5.50
CA GLU A 153 4.45 8.53 -6.07
C GLU A 153 4.60 7.90 -7.45
N THR A 154 3.75 6.94 -7.74
CA THR A 154 3.69 6.29 -9.05
C THR A 154 2.26 6.26 -9.58
N VAL A 155 2.13 6.53 -10.87
CA VAL A 155 0.93 6.24 -11.65
C VAL A 155 1.33 5.28 -12.75
N ASN A 156 0.68 4.12 -12.79
CA ASN A 156 0.98 3.06 -13.75
C ASN A 156 -0.30 2.70 -14.52
N PHE A 157 -0.22 2.71 -15.83
CA PHE A 157 -1.27 2.26 -16.72
C PHE A 157 -0.78 1.07 -17.55
N LYS A 158 -1.52 -0.05 -17.42
CA LYS A 158 -1.18 -1.33 -18.04
C LYS A 158 -2.37 -1.88 -18.83
N PRO A 159 -2.46 -1.61 -20.15
CA PRO A 159 -3.36 -2.29 -21.05
C PRO A 159 -2.77 -3.63 -21.48
N GLU A 160 -3.60 -4.66 -21.50
CA GLU A 160 -3.26 -6.02 -21.93
C GLU A 160 -4.40 -6.60 -22.75
N PHE A 161 -4.07 -7.29 -23.84
CA PHE A 161 -5.00 -7.99 -24.70
C PHE A 161 -4.55 -9.45 -24.84
N SER A 162 -5.49 -10.37 -24.67
CA SER A 162 -5.27 -11.80 -24.92
C SER A 162 -6.20 -12.28 -26.04
N TYR A 163 -5.61 -12.90 -27.03
CA TYR A 163 -6.32 -13.45 -28.18
C TYR A 163 -6.09 -14.96 -28.26
N PHE A 164 -7.15 -15.73 -28.10
CA PHE A 164 -7.14 -17.17 -28.25
C PHE A 164 -7.28 -17.54 -29.74
N ILE A 165 -6.18 -17.90 -30.37
CA ILE A 165 -6.16 -18.33 -31.76
C ILE A 165 -6.92 -19.64 -31.91
N ASN A 166 -6.68 -20.57 -30.98
CA ASN A 166 -7.36 -21.84 -30.81
C ASN A 166 -7.20 -22.32 -29.35
N THR A 167 -7.61 -23.55 -29.02
CA THR A 167 -7.54 -24.11 -27.66
C THR A 167 -6.12 -24.26 -27.13
N ASP A 168 -5.11 -24.33 -27.98
CA ASP A 168 -3.72 -24.63 -27.61
C ASP A 168 -2.78 -23.43 -27.78
N ASN A 169 -3.25 -22.36 -28.43
CA ASN A 169 -2.45 -21.18 -28.74
C ASN A 169 -3.15 -19.90 -28.32
N GLU A 170 -2.48 -19.16 -27.44
CA GLU A 170 -2.87 -17.82 -27.00
C GLU A 170 -1.77 -16.83 -27.37
N LEU A 171 -2.18 -15.65 -27.83
CA LEU A 171 -1.34 -14.50 -28.10
C LEU A 171 -1.70 -13.42 -27.08
N SER A 172 -0.73 -13.03 -26.25
CA SER A 172 -0.88 -11.93 -25.30
C SER A 172 0.00 -10.77 -25.71
N VAL A 173 -0.60 -9.59 -25.83
CA VAL A 173 0.09 -8.34 -26.16
C VAL A 173 -0.27 -7.30 -25.09
N GLY A 174 0.73 -6.60 -24.59
CA GLY A 174 0.49 -5.57 -23.60
C GLY A 174 1.54 -4.45 -23.63
N ALA A 175 1.21 -3.39 -22.92
CA ALA A 175 2.10 -2.29 -22.66
C ALA A 175 2.04 -1.90 -21.19
N GLU A 176 3.06 -1.25 -20.69
CA GLU A 176 3.09 -0.66 -19.38
C GLU A 176 3.70 0.72 -19.46
N LEU A 177 3.03 1.71 -18.88
CA LEU A 177 3.45 3.10 -18.83
C LEU A 177 3.45 3.53 -17.37
N ILE A 178 4.62 3.91 -16.86
CA ILE A 178 4.79 4.32 -15.47
C ILE A 178 5.31 5.76 -15.42
N ARG A 179 4.66 6.59 -14.63
CA ARG A 179 5.16 7.89 -14.24
C ARG A 179 5.54 7.84 -12.77
N TYR A 180 6.77 8.22 -12.48
CA TYR A 180 7.29 8.41 -11.14
C TYR A 180 7.38 9.88 -10.80
N SER A 181 7.05 10.22 -9.55
CA SER A 181 7.34 11.50 -8.91
C SER A 181 8.12 11.22 -7.63
N PHE A 182 9.32 11.75 -7.53
CA PHE A 182 10.19 11.59 -6.39
C PHE A 182 10.32 12.91 -5.65
N GLU A 183 10.08 12.89 -4.35
CA GLU A 183 10.51 13.90 -3.38
C GLU A 183 11.69 13.32 -2.62
N PRO A 184 12.95 13.56 -3.08
CA PRO A 184 14.11 12.79 -2.61
C PRO A 184 14.46 13.09 -1.17
N ALA A 185 14.31 14.35 -0.76
CA ALA A 185 14.56 14.78 0.60
C ALA A 185 13.87 16.12 0.88
N ASN A 186 13.22 16.18 2.02
CA ASN A 186 12.87 17.39 2.74
C ASN A 186 13.49 17.19 4.14
N ALA A 187 14.68 17.76 4.37
CA ALA A 187 15.46 17.54 5.57
C ALA A 187 15.64 18.83 6.35
N ILE A 188 15.32 18.78 7.63
CA ILE A 188 15.50 19.88 8.57
C ILE A 188 16.47 19.43 9.64
N GLY A 189 17.60 20.13 9.74
CA GLY A 189 18.56 20.00 10.82
C GLY A 189 18.54 21.21 11.73
N VAL A 190 18.51 21.01 13.03
CA VAL A 190 18.69 22.05 14.03
C VAL A 190 19.89 21.67 14.87
N SER A 191 20.88 22.57 14.98
CA SER A 191 22.08 22.39 15.79
C SER A 191 22.35 23.67 16.58
N GLU A 192 22.39 23.55 17.90
CA GLU A 192 22.57 24.71 18.82
C GLU A 192 21.55 25.85 18.54
N GLY A 193 20.36 25.50 18.03
CA GLY A 193 19.33 26.46 17.67
C GLY A 193 19.45 27.07 16.25
N GLU A 194 20.52 26.77 15.53
CA GLU A 194 20.65 27.13 14.11
C GLU A 194 19.92 26.13 13.24
N ILE A 195 19.09 26.62 12.31
CA ILE A 195 18.25 25.80 11.43
C ILE A 195 18.94 25.68 10.07
N THR A 196 19.13 24.47 9.62
CA THR A 196 19.52 24.12 8.26
C THR A 196 18.36 23.38 7.58
N ASP A 197 17.83 23.98 6.52
CA ASP A 197 16.78 23.37 5.69
C ASP A 197 17.38 22.95 4.35
N ILE A 198 17.19 21.68 4.00
CA ILE A 198 17.62 21.10 2.73
C ILE A 198 16.40 20.48 2.06
N THR A 199 15.78 21.22 1.17
CA THR A 199 14.69 20.72 0.33
C THR A 199 15.19 20.47 -1.08
N LEU A 200 15.22 19.20 -1.50
CA LEU A 200 15.55 18.85 -2.87
C LEU A 200 14.30 18.95 -3.76
N PRO A 201 14.43 19.48 -4.98
CA PRO A 201 13.30 19.62 -5.88
C PRO A 201 12.77 18.25 -6.33
N TYR A 202 11.48 18.19 -6.59
CA TYR A 202 10.83 17.01 -7.18
C TYR A 202 11.55 16.57 -8.45
N LYS A 203 11.72 15.26 -8.59
CA LYS A 203 12.23 14.60 -9.78
C LYS A 203 11.14 13.75 -10.40
N TYR A 204 11.12 13.71 -11.72
CA TYR A 204 10.17 12.91 -12.47
C TYR A 204 10.91 11.93 -13.37
N ALA A 205 10.37 10.73 -13.47
CA ALA A 205 10.84 9.73 -14.43
C ALA A 205 9.64 9.08 -15.11
N PHE A 206 9.86 8.59 -16.32
CA PHE A 206 8.88 7.87 -17.12
C PHE A 206 9.51 6.58 -17.60
N GLU A 207 8.74 5.50 -17.52
CA GLU A 207 9.12 4.20 -18.03
C GLU A 207 8.01 3.68 -18.93
N GLY A 208 8.39 3.07 -20.05
CA GLY A 208 7.46 2.46 -20.98
C GLY A 208 8.01 1.13 -21.48
N SER A 209 7.17 0.11 -21.49
CA SER A 209 7.46 -1.20 -22.02
C SER A 209 6.32 -1.74 -22.87
N VAL A 210 6.65 -2.57 -23.83
CA VAL A 210 5.69 -3.34 -24.65
C VAL A 210 6.16 -4.78 -24.68
N TYR A 211 5.24 -5.71 -24.62
CA TYR A 211 5.53 -7.15 -24.64
C TYR A 211 4.51 -7.92 -25.48
N ILE A 212 4.96 -9.04 -25.99
CA ILE A 212 4.18 -9.98 -26.76
C ILE A 212 4.51 -11.41 -26.34
#